data_231bc8e09048caa5d5d144937bb351cb
#
_entry.id   231bc8e09048caa5d5d144937bb351cb
#
_cell.length_a   1.000
_cell.length_b   1.000
_cell.length_c   1.000
_cell.angle_alpha   90.00
_cell.angle_beta   90.00
_cell.angle_gamma   90.00
#
_symmetry.space_group_name_H-M   'P 1'
#
loop_
_entity.id
_entity.type
_entity.pdbx_description
1 polymer ?
#
loop_
_entity_poly.entity_id
_entity_poly.type
_entity_poly.pdbx_seq_one_letter_code
_entity_poly.pdbx_strand_id
1 'polypeptide(L)'
;RGFCPSCGGRRMADTAAHLVERVFPEVPVRQWVLTLPVALRYRMAFDAGLTADVHRAFIRTLFASLRRRARRHRKIRYPHAGSVTFVQRSGDALNLNVHYHVLAIDGVFDADDAPRMRFIALAPPDDAEIMRVLEGFTRRLARVLDRRGLGSEPDADQADPLSLDEPLLAELSGASVLGRVATGPRAGERVRRLGDRIEAGSIDDSETPGCVSRGGITLHAAVAIPAHDRRRLERLVRYAARPPLATDRLSKRPDGR
;
A
#
# COMPACT_ATOMS: atom_id res chain seq x y z
N ARG A 1 -0.46 -18.21 -14.65
CA ARG A 1 -1.33 -18.34 -13.44
C ARG A 1 -1.77 -17.00 -12.81
N GLY A 2 -1.54 -15.82 -13.35
CA GLY A 2 -1.93 -14.52 -12.79
C GLY A 2 -3.02 -13.76 -13.54
N PHE A 3 -3.30 -14.17 -14.77
CA PHE A 3 -4.19 -13.45 -15.69
C PHE A 3 -5.63 -13.98 -15.74
N CYS A 4 -5.91 -15.17 -15.18
CA CYS A 4 -7.26 -15.69 -15.15
C CYS A 4 -8.06 -15.04 -14.00
N PRO A 5 -9.08 -14.22 -14.28
CA PRO A 5 -9.85 -13.52 -13.24
C PRO A 5 -10.61 -14.49 -12.32
N SER A 6 -11.09 -15.62 -12.84
CA SER A 6 -11.76 -16.65 -12.05
C SER A 6 -10.80 -17.31 -11.04
N CYS A 7 -9.59 -17.71 -11.49
CA CYS A 7 -8.58 -18.29 -10.60
C CYS A 7 -8.07 -17.25 -9.59
N GLY A 8 -7.93 -16.00 -10.03
CA GLY A 8 -7.56 -14.87 -9.16
C GLY A 8 -8.61 -14.58 -8.10
N GLY A 9 -9.89 -14.55 -8.49
CA GLY A 9 -11.01 -14.35 -7.58
C GLY A 9 -11.15 -15.48 -6.53
N ARG A 10 -11.00 -16.74 -6.94
CA ARG A 10 -10.99 -17.86 -5.99
C ARG A 10 -9.86 -17.74 -4.98
N ARG A 11 -8.62 -17.51 -5.44
CA ARG A 11 -7.47 -17.34 -4.55
C ARG A 11 -7.66 -16.16 -3.59
N MET A 12 -8.21 -15.05 -4.06
CA MET A 12 -8.54 -13.90 -3.22
C MET A 12 -9.54 -14.29 -2.12
N ALA A 13 -10.60 -15.02 -2.46
CA ALA A 13 -11.60 -15.48 -1.48
C ALA A 13 -11.00 -16.46 -0.47
N ASP A 14 -10.25 -17.46 -0.91
CA ASP A 14 -9.57 -18.43 -0.06
C ASP A 14 -8.56 -17.76 0.89
N THR A 15 -7.77 -16.79 0.36
CA THR A 15 -6.84 -16.01 1.17
C THR A 15 -7.59 -15.18 2.22
N ALA A 16 -8.70 -14.54 1.85
CA ALA A 16 -9.47 -13.72 2.78
C ALA A 16 -10.08 -14.57 3.90
N ALA A 17 -10.70 -15.70 3.56
CA ALA A 17 -11.23 -16.63 4.55
C ALA A 17 -10.14 -17.14 5.50
N HIS A 18 -9.01 -17.61 4.96
CA HIS A 18 -7.88 -18.07 5.78
C HIS A 18 -7.36 -17.00 6.73
N LEU A 19 -7.14 -15.77 6.23
CA LEU A 19 -6.62 -14.68 7.07
C LEU A 19 -7.61 -14.29 8.17
N VAL A 20 -8.89 -14.21 7.86
CA VAL A 20 -9.91 -13.85 8.83
C VAL A 20 -10.15 -14.97 9.86
N GLU A 21 -10.18 -16.22 9.44
CA GLU A 21 -10.50 -17.33 10.35
C GLU A 21 -9.29 -17.82 11.16
N ARG A 22 -8.07 -17.73 10.62
CA ARG A 22 -6.89 -18.40 11.17
C ARG A 22 -5.74 -17.47 11.58
N VAL A 23 -5.67 -16.26 11.01
CA VAL A 23 -4.51 -15.37 11.20
C VAL A 23 -4.86 -14.15 12.04
N PHE A 24 -5.94 -13.44 11.69
CA PHE A 24 -6.36 -12.27 12.46
C PHE A 24 -7.10 -12.69 13.73
N PRO A 25 -6.57 -12.36 14.92
CA PRO A 25 -7.30 -12.55 16.17
C PRO A 25 -8.55 -11.66 16.19
N GLU A 26 -9.46 -11.91 17.14
CA GLU A 26 -10.68 -11.10 17.34
C GLU A 26 -10.36 -9.78 18.04
N VAL A 27 -9.63 -8.93 17.36
CA VAL A 27 -9.22 -7.59 17.81
C VAL A 27 -9.46 -6.56 16.69
N PRO A 28 -9.56 -5.27 17.02
CA PRO A 28 -9.68 -4.23 16.00
C PRO A 28 -8.49 -4.23 15.06
N VAL A 29 -8.75 -4.01 13.77
CA VAL A 29 -7.74 -3.96 12.69
C VAL A 29 -7.84 -2.62 11.98
N ARG A 30 -6.69 -1.98 11.74
CA ARG A 30 -6.59 -0.75 10.96
C ARG A 30 -5.83 -0.99 9.67
N GLN A 31 -6.36 -0.47 8.57
CA GLN A 31 -5.66 -0.43 7.31
C GLN A 31 -4.77 0.82 7.23
N TRP A 32 -3.52 0.60 6.83
CA TRP A 32 -2.57 1.63 6.48
C TRP A 32 -2.22 1.46 5.00
N VAL A 33 -2.45 2.51 4.21
CA VAL A 33 -2.10 2.51 2.77
C VAL A 33 -0.94 3.46 2.57
N LEU A 34 0.20 2.91 2.12
CA LEU A 34 1.39 3.69 1.81
C LEU A 34 1.55 3.78 0.30
N THR A 35 1.51 4.99 -0.23
CA THR A 35 1.77 5.31 -1.63
C THR A 35 3.06 6.11 -1.74
N LEU A 36 3.85 5.83 -2.77
CA LEU A 36 5.21 6.34 -2.95
C LEU A 36 5.29 7.26 -4.18
N PRO A 37 6.33 8.10 -4.31
CA PRO A 37 6.56 8.92 -5.50
C PRO A 37 6.66 8.06 -6.76
N VAL A 38 6.24 8.63 -7.89
CA VAL A 38 6.15 7.95 -9.18
C VAL A 38 7.46 7.29 -9.59
N ALA A 39 8.57 8.03 -9.52
CA ALA A 39 9.90 7.49 -9.88
C ALA A 39 10.29 6.25 -9.05
N LEU A 40 9.97 6.27 -7.74
CA LEU A 40 10.23 5.14 -6.87
C LEU A 40 9.33 3.93 -7.17
N ARG A 41 8.04 4.16 -7.49
CA ARG A 41 7.12 3.08 -7.90
C ARG A 41 7.61 2.35 -9.14
N TYR A 42 8.13 3.10 -10.12
CA TYR A 42 8.70 2.52 -11.33
C TYR A 42 9.85 1.58 -10.98
N ARG A 43 10.86 2.06 -10.24
CA ARG A 43 12.00 1.24 -9.82
C ARG A 43 11.58 0.01 -9.01
N MET A 44 10.66 0.18 -8.08
CA MET A 44 10.14 -0.92 -7.25
C MET A 44 9.39 -1.99 -8.06
N ALA A 45 8.80 -1.64 -9.19
CA ALA A 45 8.11 -2.60 -10.04
C ALA A 45 9.07 -3.64 -10.63
N PHE A 46 10.32 -3.26 -10.86
CA PHE A 46 11.36 -4.11 -11.45
C PHE A 46 12.39 -4.61 -10.43
N ASP A 47 12.45 -4.01 -9.22
CA ASP A 47 13.35 -4.42 -8.14
C ASP A 47 12.56 -4.93 -6.92
N ALA A 48 12.42 -6.26 -6.84
CA ALA A 48 11.76 -6.93 -5.72
C ALA A 48 12.52 -6.73 -4.38
N GLY A 49 13.84 -6.60 -4.44
CA GLY A 49 14.69 -6.33 -3.27
C GLY A 49 14.44 -4.93 -2.71
N LEU A 50 14.36 -3.92 -3.57
CA LEU A 50 13.98 -2.57 -3.18
C LEU A 50 12.57 -2.53 -2.59
N THR A 51 11.61 -3.20 -3.23
CA THR A 51 10.23 -3.32 -2.71
C THR A 51 10.21 -3.93 -1.31
N ALA A 52 10.99 -4.99 -1.07
CA ALA A 52 11.08 -5.63 0.25
C ALA A 52 11.75 -4.72 1.30
N ASP A 53 12.78 -3.97 0.94
CA ASP A 53 13.48 -3.06 1.86
C ASP A 53 12.61 -1.86 2.25
N VAL A 54 11.89 -1.28 1.29
CA VAL A 54 10.90 -0.21 1.53
C VAL A 54 9.79 -0.70 2.46
N HIS A 55 9.23 -1.88 2.17
CA HIS A 55 8.23 -2.53 3.04
C HIS A 55 8.77 -2.72 4.46
N ARG A 56 9.96 -3.27 4.62
CA ARG A 56 10.61 -3.49 5.93
C ARG A 56 10.81 -2.18 6.69
N ALA A 57 11.21 -1.11 6.00
CA ALA A 57 11.35 0.22 6.60
C ALA A 57 10.01 0.76 7.11
N PHE A 58 8.93 0.56 6.35
CA PHE A 58 7.59 0.97 6.74
C PHE A 58 7.07 0.20 7.95
N ILE A 59 7.11 -1.14 7.92
CA ILE A 59 6.64 -1.99 9.03
C ILE A 59 7.41 -1.70 10.32
N ARG A 60 8.72 -1.54 10.26
CA ARG A 60 9.53 -1.14 11.42
C ARG A 60 9.10 0.20 12.00
N THR A 61 8.72 1.15 11.16
CA THR A 61 8.27 2.47 11.60
C THR A 61 6.89 2.40 12.25
N LEU A 62 5.96 1.71 11.61
CA LEU A 62 4.61 1.51 12.11
C LEU A 62 4.62 0.80 13.48
N PHE A 63 5.35 -0.29 13.60
CA PHE A 63 5.46 -1.04 14.86
C PHE A 63 6.18 -0.25 15.95
N ALA A 64 7.16 0.58 15.59
CA ALA A 64 7.80 1.48 16.54
C ALA A 64 6.81 2.53 17.10
N SER A 65 5.92 3.06 16.24
CA SER A 65 4.85 3.97 16.68
C SER A 65 3.87 3.26 17.63
N LEU A 66 3.33 2.09 17.26
CA LEU A 66 2.40 1.34 18.11
C LEU A 66 3.01 1.01 19.46
N ARG A 67 4.26 0.52 19.49
CA ARG A 67 4.98 0.21 20.73
C ARG A 67 5.24 1.46 21.60
N ARG A 68 5.63 2.58 20.99
CA ARG A 68 5.84 3.85 21.68
C ARG A 68 4.55 4.32 22.36
N ARG A 69 3.42 4.28 21.63
CA ARG A 69 2.10 4.68 22.14
C ARG A 69 1.65 3.77 23.29
N ALA A 70 1.84 2.46 23.16
CA ALA A 70 1.53 1.49 24.20
C ALA A 70 2.34 1.77 25.50
N ARG A 71 3.63 2.01 25.36
CA ARG A 71 4.49 2.35 26.52
C ARG A 71 4.08 3.65 27.18
N ARG A 72 3.79 4.70 26.41
CA ARG A 72 3.43 6.02 26.95
C ARG A 72 2.05 6.04 27.60
N HIS A 73 1.04 5.49 26.95
CA HIS A 73 -0.34 5.64 27.36
C HIS A 73 -0.89 4.48 28.19
N ARG A 74 -0.27 3.31 28.10
CA ARG A 74 -0.72 2.10 28.80
C ARG A 74 0.34 1.48 29.69
N LYS A 75 1.54 2.06 29.78
CA LYS A 75 2.69 1.58 30.58
C LYS A 75 3.08 0.12 30.30
N ILE A 76 2.82 -0.36 29.06
CA ILE A 76 3.14 -1.70 28.64
C ILE A 76 4.66 -1.82 28.43
N ARG A 77 5.26 -2.81 29.08
CA ARG A 77 6.71 -3.02 29.03
C ARG A 77 7.15 -3.72 27.76
N TYR A 78 6.43 -4.78 27.36
CA TYR A 78 6.75 -5.63 26.19
C TYR A 78 5.62 -5.68 25.16
N PRO A 79 5.32 -4.56 24.50
CA PRO A 79 4.23 -4.51 23.51
C PRO A 79 4.61 -5.22 22.21
N HIS A 80 3.77 -6.14 21.75
CA HIS A 80 3.87 -6.84 20.48
C HIS A 80 2.80 -6.36 19.52
N ALA A 81 3.22 -5.91 18.33
CA ALA A 81 2.34 -5.53 17.24
C ALA A 81 2.37 -6.60 16.15
N GLY A 82 1.30 -6.68 15.36
CA GLY A 82 1.18 -7.61 14.23
C GLY A 82 0.50 -6.99 13.04
N SER A 83 0.84 -7.44 11.82
CA SER A 83 0.19 -7.00 10.59
C SER A 83 0.31 -8.03 9.48
N VAL A 84 -0.60 -7.93 8.51
CA VAL A 84 -0.52 -8.58 7.20
C VAL A 84 -0.40 -7.50 6.15
N THR A 85 0.50 -7.69 5.20
CA THR A 85 0.73 -6.72 4.11
C THR A 85 0.43 -7.34 2.76
N PHE A 86 -0.29 -6.57 1.94
CA PHE A 86 -0.49 -6.85 0.53
C PHE A 86 0.28 -5.81 -0.28
N VAL A 87 1.13 -6.29 -1.18
CA VAL A 87 1.82 -5.43 -2.15
C VAL A 87 1.00 -5.42 -3.41
N GLN A 88 0.32 -4.32 -3.69
CA GLN A 88 -0.38 -4.12 -4.95
C GLN A 88 0.55 -3.43 -5.95
N ARG A 89 0.54 -3.89 -7.19
CA ARG A 89 1.41 -3.38 -8.25
C ARG A 89 0.67 -2.52 -9.26
N SER A 90 -0.66 -2.57 -9.26
CA SER A 90 -1.50 -1.83 -10.20
C SER A 90 -2.49 -0.94 -9.48
N GLY A 91 -2.75 0.22 -10.05
CA GLY A 91 -3.87 1.09 -9.67
C GLY A 91 -5.19 0.63 -10.31
N ASP A 92 -6.24 1.41 -10.09
CA ASP A 92 -7.59 1.10 -10.57
C ASP A 92 -7.71 1.13 -12.10
N ALA A 93 -6.89 1.90 -12.80
CA ALA A 93 -6.81 1.93 -14.25
C ALA A 93 -5.83 0.88 -14.83
N LEU A 94 -5.42 -0.13 -14.05
CA LEU A 94 -4.37 -1.09 -14.37
C LEU A 94 -2.99 -0.45 -14.64
N ASN A 95 -2.86 0.82 -14.31
CA ASN A 95 -1.58 1.52 -14.39
C ASN A 95 -0.60 0.99 -13.35
N LEU A 96 0.68 1.06 -13.63
CA LEU A 96 1.73 0.66 -12.72
C LEU A 96 1.73 1.58 -11.49
N ASN A 97 1.39 1.01 -10.33
CA ASN A 97 1.28 1.74 -9.08
C ASN A 97 1.62 0.81 -7.90
N VAL A 98 2.92 0.66 -7.62
CA VAL A 98 3.35 -0.15 -6.48
C VAL A 98 3.05 0.57 -5.18
N HIS A 99 2.20 -0.03 -4.35
CA HIS A 99 1.79 0.50 -3.06
C HIS A 99 1.50 -0.64 -2.07
N TYR A 100 1.42 -0.29 -0.79
CA TYR A 100 1.21 -1.27 0.27
C TYR A 100 -0.11 -1.06 0.97
N HIS A 101 -0.90 -2.13 1.10
CA HIS A 101 -2.01 -2.22 2.04
C HIS A 101 -1.54 -3.02 3.25
N VAL A 102 -1.37 -2.37 4.38
CA VAL A 102 -0.95 -2.99 5.65
C VAL A 102 -2.14 -3.04 6.57
N LEU A 103 -2.62 -4.24 6.88
CA LEU A 103 -3.68 -4.48 7.86
C LEU A 103 -2.99 -4.80 9.19
N ALA A 104 -2.93 -3.82 10.08
CA ALA A 104 -2.32 -3.96 11.40
C ALA A 104 -3.39 -4.07 12.49
N ILE A 105 -3.14 -4.87 13.53
CA ILE A 105 -3.98 -4.83 14.73
C ILE A 105 -3.94 -3.41 15.31
N ASP A 106 -5.10 -2.85 15.70
CA ASP A 106 -5.21 -1.48 16.20
C ASP A 106 -4.91 -1.40 17.71
N GLY A 107 -3.78 -1.97 18.08
CA GLY A 107 -3.31 -2.12 19.44
C GLY A 107 -2.04 -2.95 19.52
N VAL A 108 -1.79 -3.51 20.68
CA VAL A 108 -0.65 -4.40 20.94
C VAL A 108 -1.07 -5.55 21.85
N PHE A 109 -0.35 -6.65 21.77
CA PHE A 109 -0.40 -7.71 22.77
C PHE A 109 0.67 -7.44 23.84
N ASP A 110 0.28 -7.60 25.11
CA ASP A 110 1.19 -7.55 26.24
C ASP A 110 1.67 -8.96 26.55
N ALA A 111 2.99 -9.15 26.60
CA ALA A 111 3.62 -10.44 26.89
C ALA A 111 3.93 -10.67 28.38
N ASP A 112 3.74 -9.65 29.24
CA ASP A 112 4.02 -9.80 30.68
C ASP A 112 3.00 -10.71 31.39
N ASP A 113 1.83 -10.99 30.77
CA ASP A 113 0.77 -11.84 31.32
C ASP A 113 0.85 -13.29 30.75
N ALA A 114 2.01 -13.92 30.76
CA ALA A 114 2.10 -15.34 30.43
C ALA A 114 1.27 -16.19 31.41
N PRO A 115 0.45 -17.18 30.97
CA PRO A 115 0.51 -17.85 29.68
C PRO A 115 -0.44 -17.27 28.60
N ARG A 116 -1.18 -16.21 28.86
CA ARG A 116 -2.13 -15.62 27.91
C ARG A 116 -1.77 -14.17 27.62
N MET A 117 -1.26 -13.93 26.41
CA MET A 117 -1.06 -12.57 25.92
C MET A 117 -2.40 -11.82 25.89
N ARG A 118 -2.44 -10.65 26.57
CA ARG A 118 -3.63 -9.80 26.59
C ARG A 118 -3.55 -8.72 25.51
N PHE A 119 -4.61 -8.56 24.73
CA PHE A 119 -4.70 -7.46 23.78
C PHE A 119 -5.04 -6.15 24.47
N ILE A 120 -4.30 -5.10 24.15
CA ILE A 120 -4.49 -3.73 24.62
C ILE A 120 -4.80 -2.85 23.40
N ALA A 121 -6.06 -2.43 23.28
CA ALA A 121 -6.47 -1.49 22.25
C ALA A 121 -5.80 -0.12 22.49
N LEU A 122 -5.34 0.51 21.41
CA LEU A 122 -4.84 1.88 21.42
C LEU A 122 -5.92 2.83 20.88
N ALA A 123 -5.92 4.07 21.36
CA ALA A 123 -6.77 5.11 20.77
C ALA A 123 -6.46 5.23 19.25
N PRO A 124 -7.43 5.59 18.40
CA PRO A 124 -7.15 5.86 16.99
C PRO A 124 -6.00 6.89 16.84
N PRO A 125 -5.11 6.74 15.86
CA PRO A 125 -4.11 7.75 15.58
C PRO A 125 -4.80 9.01 15.04
N ASP A 126 -4.39 10.18 15.51
CA ASP A 126 -4.71 11.46 14.90
C ASP A 126 -3.75 11.75 13.72
N ASP A 127 -4.03 12.80 12.94
CA ASP A 127 -3.22 13.17 11.79
C ASP A 127 -1.78 13.53 12.20
N ALA A 128 -1.57 14.06 13.38
CA ALA A 128 -0.24 14.33 13.92
C ALA A 128 0.55 13.04 14.19
N GLU A 129 -0.10 11.99 14.68
CA GLU A 129 0.55 10.68 14.86
C GLU A 129 0.82 10.01 13.50
N ILE A 130 -0.12 10.11 12.54
CA ILE A 130 0.07 9.58 11.19
C ILE A 130 1.24 10.29 10.50
N MET A 131 1.33 11.63 10.66
CA MET A 131 2.46 12.42 10.16
C MET A 131 3.79 12.00 10.80
N ARG A 132 3.82 11.75 12.12
CA ARG A 132 5.03 11.23 12.79
C ARG A 132 5.48 9.87 12.23
N VAL A 133 4.52 9.01 11.87
CA VAL A 133 4.82 7.72 11.20
C VAL A 133 5.40 7.99 9.82
N LEU A 134 4.79 8.88 9.04
CA LEU A 134 5.26 9.24 7.70
C LEU A 134 6.68 9.81 7.75
N GLU A 135 6.97 10.74 8.64
CA GLU A 135 8.31 11.31 8.81
C GLU A 135 9.35 10.28 9.25
N GLY A 136 8.96 9.41 10.18
CA GLY A 136 9.80 8.30 10.61
C GLY A 136 10.13 7.33 9.49
N PHE A 137 9.15 7.07 8.63
CA PHE A 137 9.33 6.27 7.43
C PHE A 137 10.23 6.97 6.41
N THR A 138 9.99 8.26 6.11
CA THR A 138 10.79 9.03 5.15
C THR A 138 12.28 9.02 5.51
N ARG A 139 12.62 9.20 6.82
CA ARG A 139 14.01 9.10 7.28
C ARG A 139 14.63 7.70 7.09
N ARG A 140 13.84 6.62 7.23
CA ARG A 140 14.32 5.26 6.98
C ARG A 140 14.43 4.96 5.51
N LEU A 141 13.48 5.47 4.71
CA LEU A 141 13.50 5.35 3.26
C LEU A 141 14.76 5.99 2.69
N ALA A 142 15.10 7.21 3.10
CA ALA A 142 16.34 7.87 2.67
C ALA A 142 17.56 6.95 2.89
N ARG A 143 17.71 6.38 4.08
CA ARG A 143 18.82 5.44 4.36
C ARG A 143 18.78 4.15 3.54
N VAL A 144 17.60 3.69 3.13
CA VAL A 144 17.45 2.53 2.22
C VAL A 144 17.95 2.93 0.83
N LEU A 145 17.54 4.10 0.34
CA LEU A 145 17.95 4.62 -0.97
C LEU A 145 19.45 4.89 -1.01
N ASP A 146 20.01 5.55 0.00
CA ASP A 146 21.44 5.83 0.11
C ASP A 146 22.28 4.54 0.02
N ARG A 147 21.90 3.50 0.80
CA ARG A 147 22.62 2.21 0.79
C ARG A 147 22.54 1.46 -0.54
N ARG A 148 21.57 1.81 -1.37
CA ARG A 148 21.40 1.26 -2.71
C ARG A 148 21.99 2.14 -3.82
N GLY A 149 22.65 3.25 -3.46
CA GLY A 149 23.13 4.23 -4.42
C GLY A 149 22.03 4.99 -5.16
N LEU A 150 20.83 5.06 -4.58
CA LEU A 150 19.65 5.74 -5.15
C LEU A 150 19.34 7.05 -4.41
N GLY A 151 20.18 7.47 -3.48
CA GLY A 151 19.96 8.66 -2.63
C GLY A 151 20.34 9.97 -3.29
N SER A 152 21.17 9.95 -4.31
CA SER A 152 21.48 11.13 -5.15
C SER A 152 20.46 11.23 -6.27
N GLU A 153 20.20 12.45 -6.77
CA GLU A 153 19.52 12.62 -8.06
C GLU A 153 20.23 11.72 -9.09
N PRO A 154 19.48 10.95 -9.88
CA PRO A 154 20.12 10.13 -10.90
C PRO A 154 20.97 11.08 -11.76
N ASP A 155 22.27 10.77 -11.87
CA ASP A 155 23.11 11.42 -12.85
C ASP A 155 22.32 11.41 -14.17
N ALA A 156 22.08 12.57 -14.72
CA ALA A 156 21.28 12.72 -15.95
C ALA A 156 21.90 11.89 -17.11
N ASP A 157 23.14 11.47 -16.96
CA ASP A 157 23.89 10.62 -17.90
C ASP A 157 23.76 9.11 -17.65
N GLN A 158 23.17 8.66 -16.54
CA GLN A 158 22.90 7.23 -16.34
C GLN A 158 21.55 6.87 -16.94
N ALA A 159 21.57 6.48 -18.21
CA ALA A 159 20.41 5.89 -18.87
C ALA A 159 19.91 4.68 -18.05
N ASP A 160 18.60 4.62 -17.81
CA ASP A 160 17.96 3.45 -17.21
C ASP A 160 18.30 2.20 -18.03
N PRO A 161 18.88 1.13 -17.46
CA PRO A 161 19.20 -0.09 -18.20
C PRO A 161 18.02 -0.63 -19.01
N LEU A 162 16.78 -0.52 -18.49
CA LEU A 162 15.57 -0.91 -19.20
C LEU A 162 15.35 -0.07 -20.46
N SER A 163 15.69 1.23 -20.42
CA SER A 163 15.52 2.11 -21.59
C SER A 163 16.58 1.82 -22.68
N LEU A 164 17.71 1.21 -22.33
CA LEU A 164 18.72 0.76 -23.27
C LEU A 164 18.39 -0.60 -23.89
N ASP A 165 17.98 -1.56 -23.08
CA ASP A 165 17.72 -2.94 -23.51
C ASP A 165 16.34 -3.09 -24.15
N GLU A 166 15.32 -2.42 -23.59
CA GLU A 166 13.91 -2.56 -23.97
C GLU A 166 13.19 -1.19 -23.99
N PRO A 167 13.55 -0.28 -24.91
CA PRO A 167 13.07 1.11 -24.91
C PRO A 167 11.55 1.24 -24.97
N LEU A 168 10.87 0.38 -25.73
CA LEU A 168 9.41 0.38 -25.80
C LEU A 168 8.79 -0.02 -24.45
N LEU A 169 9.35 -1.00 -23.75
CA LEU A 169 8.87 -1.43 -22.44
C LEU A 169 9.10 -0.34 -21.39
N ALA A 170 10.22 0.37 -21.47
CA ALA A 170 10.52 1.51 -20.59
C ALA A 170 9.51 2.65 -20.81
N GLU A 171 9.20 2.98 -22.06
CA GLU A 171 8.21 4.00 -22.41
C GLU A 171 6.79 3.62 -21.94
N LEU A 172 6.34 2.40 -22.23
CA LEU A 172 5.05 1.88 -21.77
C LEU A 172 4.93 1.87 -20.25
N SER A 173 5.99 1.46 -19.58
CA SER A 173 6.03 1.40 -18.12
C SER A 173 6.04 2.81 -17.51
N GLY A 174 6.80 3.74 -18.06
CA GLY A 174 6.84 5.14 -17.65
C GLY A 174 5.47 5.82 -17.83
N ALA A 175 4.85 5.65 -18.98
CA ALA A 175 3.50 6.16 -19.22
C ALA A 175 2.46 5.55 -18.27
N SER A 176 2.55 4.24 -18.03
CA SER A 176 1.68 3.53 -17.07
C SER A 176 1.81 4.09 -15.65
N VAL A 177 3.03 4.31 -15.17
CA VAL A 177 3.30 4.88 -13.84
C VAL A 177 2.75 6.28 -13.72
N LEU A 178 2.88 7.08 -14.78
CA LEU A 178 2.36 8.45 -14.84
C LEU A 178 0.83 8.50 -15.04
N GLY A 179 0.17 7.37 -15.30
CA GLY A 179 -1.24 7.33 -15.65
C GLY A 179 -1.53 8.01 -16.99
N ARG A 180 -0.61 7.87 -17.94
CA ARG A 180 -0.72 8.44 -19.29
C ARG A 180 -0.91 7.35 -20.34
N VAL A 181 -1.51 7.72 -21.47
CA VAL A 181 -1.57 6.88 -22.65
C VAL A 181 -0.18 6.83 -23.27
N ALA A 182 0.37 5.62 -23.43
CA ALA A 182 1.75 5.46 -23.88
C ALA A 182 1.92 5.66 -25.39
N THR A 183 0.95 5.20 -26.19
CA THR A 183 1.08 5.12 -27.65
C THR A 183 -0.19 5.57 -28.38
N GLY A 184 -0.07 5.83 -29.69
CA GLY A 184 -1.19 6.22 -30.54
C GLY A 184 -1.49 7.73 -30.54
N PRO A 185 -2.59 8.15 -31.22
CA PRO A 185 -2.93 9.57 -31.38
C PRO A 185 -3.14 10.33 -30.07
N ARG A 186 -3.33 9.61 -28.97
CA ARG A 186 -3.57 10.17 -27.64
C ARG A 186 -2.38 9.97 -26.70
N ALA A 187 -1.20 9.64 -27.22
CA ALA A 187 0.00 9.48 -26.41
C ALA A 187 0.28 10.73 -25.55
N GLY A 188 0.62 10.51 -24.27
CA GLY A 188 0.85 11.60 -23.31
C GLY A 188 -0.40 12.14 -22.60
N GLU A 189 -1.60 11.86 -23.09
CA GLU A 189 -2.84 12.24 -22.38
C GLU A 189 -3.01 11.43 -21.09
N ARG A 190 -3.67 12.01 -20.08
CA ARG A 190 -4.06 11.28 -18.88
C ARG A 190 -5.05 10.17 -19.22
N VAL A 191 -4.84 8.99 -18.67
CA VAL A 191 -5.83 7.90 -18.72
C VAL A 191 -7.06 8.35 -17.93
N ARG A 192 -8.19 8.50 -18.61
CA ARG A 192 -9.48 8.84 -17.99
C ARG A 192 -10.06 7.62 -17.29
N ARG A 193 -10.54 7.79 -16.07
CA ARG A 193 -11.30 6.77 -15.34
C ARG A 193 -12.78 6.90 -15.65
N LEU A 194 -13.50 5.79 -15.68
CA LEU A 194 -14.95 5.80 -15.71
C LEU A 194 -15.46 6.43 -14.39
N GLY A 195 -16.12 7.59 -14.48
CA GLY A 195 -16.57 8.34 -13.31
C GLY A 195 -15.73 9.55 -12.93
N ASP A 196 -14.62 9.82 -13.62
CA ASP A 196 -13.90 11.08 -13.45
C ASP A 196 -14.82 12.25 -13.87
N ARG A 197 -15.18 13.07 -12.91
CA ARG A 197 -15.78 14.39 -13.21
C ARG A 197 -14.75 15.21 -13.98
N ILE A 198 -15.23 15.95 -14.98
CA ILE A 198 -14.45 16.88 -15.79
C ILE A 198 -14.14 18.12 -14.95
N GLU A 199 -13.38 17.96 -13.89
CA GLU A 199 -12.84 19.10 -13.16
C GLU A 199 -11.34 18.95 -13.06
N ALA A 200 -10.65 19.93 -13.65
CA ALA A 200 -9.23 20.13 -13.55
C ALA A 200 -8.88 20.48 -12.10
N GLY A 201 -8.42 19.52 -11.36
CA GLY A 201 -7.92 19.69 -10.01
C GLY A 201 -7.36 18.35 -9.54
N SER A 202 -6.06 18.29 -9.31
CA SER A 202 -5.49 17.22 -8.50
C SER A 202 -6.26 17.25 -7.17
N ILE A 203 -7.01 16.19 -6.88
CA ILE A 203 -7.53 16.00 -5.53
C ILE A 203 -6.28 15.88 -4.66
N ASP A 204 -6.00 16.92 -3.91
CA ASP A 204 -5.03 16.90 -2.84
C ASP A 204 -5.66 16.02 -1.76
N ASP A 205 -5.28 14.73 -1.73
CA ASP A 205 -5.76 13.76 -0.72
C ASP A 205 -5.42 14.18 0.72
N SER A 206 -4.71 15.30 0.89
CA SER A 206 -4.28 15.85 2.19
C SER A 206 -5.43 16.42 3.03
N GLU A 207 -6.60 16.70 2.45
CA GLU A 207 -7.76 17.23 3.19
C GLU A 207 -8.66 16.11 3.77
N THR A 208 -8.38 14.85 3.46
CA THR A 208 -9.18 13.73 4.00
C THR A 208 -8.67 13.37 5.40
N PRO A 209 -9.53 13.43 6.46
CA PRO A 209 -9.12 13.05 7.80
C PRO A 209 -8.49 11.64 7.82
N GLY A 210 -7.35 11.50 8.47
CA GLY A 210 -6.61 10.24 8.50
C GLY A 210 -5.76 9.98 7.25
N CYS A 211 -5.53 10.99 6.40
CA CYS A 211 -4.64 10.95 5.26
C CYS A 211 -3.63 12.08 5.37
N VAL A 212 -2.34 11.77 5.29
CA VAL A 212 -1.26 12.76 5.31
C VAL A 212 -0.31 12.55 4.15
N SER A 213 0.25 13.64 3.62
CA SER A 213 1.18 13.59 2.49
C SER A 213 2.41 14.45 2.76
N ARG A 214 3.59 13.99 2.31
CA ARG A 214 4.84 14.73 2.37
C ARG A 214 5.84 14.23 1.33
N GLY A 215 6.37 15.13 0.51
CA GLY A 215 7.41 14.76 -0.47
C GLY A 215 6.95 13.71 -1.48
N GLY A 216 5.69 13.75 -1.91
CA GLY A 216 5.09 12.77 -2.83
C GLY A 216 4.81 11.39 -2.22
N ILE A 217 5.01 11.22 -0.90
CA ILE A 217 4.63 10.02 -0.16
C ILE A 217 3.32 10.30 0.55
N THR A 218 2.33 9.44 0.38
CA THR A 218 1.02 9.55 1.05
C THR A 218 0.81 8.36 1.98
N LEU A 219 0.31 8.63 3.17
CA LEU A 219 -0.05 7.63 4.17
C LEU A 219 -1.48 7.85 4.63
N HIS A 220 -2.33 6.85 4.38
CA HIS A 220 -3.73 6.85 4.78
C HIS A 220 -3.97 5.80 5.86
N ALA A 221 -4.70 6.16 6.93
CA ALA A 221 -4.97 5.30 8.07
C ALA A 221 -6.40 5.46 8.63
N ALA A 222 -7.35 6.00 7.86
CA ALA A 222 -8.71 6.27 8.33
C ALA A 222 -9.57 5.00 8.50
N VAL A 223 -9.27 3.92 7.76
CA VAL A 223 -10.10 2.72 7.76
C VAL A 223 -9.76 1.84 8.95
N ALA A 224 -10.71 1.72 9.90
CA ALA A 224 -10.64 0.81 11.04
C ALA A 224 -11.83 -0.14 11.05
N ILE A 225 -11.59 -1.39 11.41
CA ILE A 225 -12.58 -2.45 11.53
C ILE A 225 -12.64 -2.89 12.99
N PRO A 226 -13.80 -2.81 13.65
CA PRO A 226 -13.94 -3.29 15.02
C PRO A 226 -13.83 -4.83 15.09
N ALA A 227 -13.46 -5.37 16.26
CA ALA A 227 -13.20 -6.78 16.48
C ALA A 227 -14.35 -7.70 16.05
N HIS A 228 -15.60 -7.28 16.33
CA HIS A 228 -16.79 -8.07 16.07
C HIS A 228 -17.21 -8.10 14.60
N ASP A 229 -16.75 -7.17 13.76
CA ASP A 229 -17.17 -7.09 12.35
C ASP A 229 -16.24 -7.88 11.43
N ARG A 230 -16.26 -9.20 11.61
CA ARG A 230 -15.45 -10.14 10.80
C ARG A 230 -15.82 -10.09 9.31
N ARG A 231 -17.08 -9.83 8.99
CA ARG A 231 -17.53 -9.70 7.59
C ARG A 231 -16.93 -8.47 6.90
N ARG A 232 -16.83 -7.35 7.61
CA ARG A 232 -16.19 -6.15 7.08
C ARG A 232 -14.68 -6.33 6.95
N LEU A 233 -14.06 -7.05 7.89
CA LEU A 233 -12.64 -7.43 7.79
C LEU A 233 -12.40 -8.31 6.55
N GLU A 234 -13.25 -9.29 6.29
CA GLU A 234 -13.14 -10.14 5.10
C GLU A 234 -13.26 -9.34 3.80
N ARG A 235 -14.22 -8.42 3.71
CA ARG A 235 -14.34 -7.52 2.55
C ARG A 235 -13.08 -6.66 2.36
N LEU A 236 -12.51 -6.14 3.44
CA LEU A 236 -11.27 -5.36 3.40
C LEU A 236 -10.09 -6.21 2.93
N VAL A 237 -9.96 -7.44 3.44
CA VAL A 237 -8.91 -8.38 3.01
C VAL A 237 -9.08 -8.74 1.52
N ARG A 238 -10.30 -9.02 1.06
CA ARG A 238 -10.59 -9.26 -0.37
C ARG A 238 -10.18 -8.07 -1.23
N TYR A 239 -10.53 -6.86 -0.80
CA TYR A 239 -10.12 -5.64 -1.51
C TYR A 239 -8.60 -5.50 -1.59
N ALA A 240 -7.88 -5.71 -0.48
CA ALA A 240 -6.42 -5.61 -0.44
C ALA A 240 -5.72 -6.75 -1.23
N ALA A 241 -6.32 -7.94 -1.28
CA ALA A 241 -5.82 -9.12 -1.99
C ALA A 241 -6.27 -9.19 -3.46
N ARG A 242 -7.05 -8.19 -3.94
CA ARG A 242 -7.65 -8.21 -5.28
C ARG A 242 -6.59 -8.31 -6.37
N PRO A 243 -6.76 -9.26 -7.33
CA PRO A 243 -5.87 -9.36 -8.47
C PRO A 243 -6.06 -8.16 -9.42
N PRO A 244 -5.07 -7.82 -10.26
CA PRO A 244 -5.18 -6.73 -11.25
C PRO A 244 -6.37 -6.92 -12.17
N LEU A 245 -6.59 -8.15 -12.63
CA LEU A 245 -7.75 -8.55 -13.43
C LEU A 245 -8.72 -9.31 -12.54
N ALA A 246 -9.77 -8.65 -12.11
CA ALA A 246 -10.86 -9.24 -11.34
C ALA A 246 -12.12 -9.30 -12.22
N THR A 247 -12.97 -10.31 -11.98
CA THR A 247 -14.17 -10.56 -12.78
C THR A 247 -15.15 -9.38 -12.77
N ASP A 248 -15.22 -8.67 -11.66
CA ASP A 248 -16.03 -7.46 -11.47
C ASP A 248 -15.57 -6.25 -12.29
N ARG A 249 -14.35 -6.31 -12.85
CA ARG A 249 -13.77 -5.30 -13.74
C ARG A 249 -13.94 -5.63 -15.24
N LEU A 250 -14.45 -6.81 -15.54
CA LEU A 250 -14.65 -7.27 -16.91
C LEU A 250 -16.12 -7.10 -17.28
N SER A 251 -16.41 -6.29 -18.27
CA SER A 251 -17.72 -6.20 -18.89
C SER A 251 -17.67 -6.62 -20.35
N LYS A 252 -18.67 -7.36 -20.79
CA LYS A 252 -18.82 -7.71 -22.19
C LYS A 252 -19.41 -6.50 -22.92
N ARG A 253 -18.77 -6.08 -24.00
CA ARG A 253 -19.32 -5.01 -24.86
C ARG A 253 -20.57 -5.51 -25.58
N PRO A 254 -21.46 -4.59 -26.04
CA PRO A 254 -22.64 -4.96 -26.81
C PRO A 254 -22.31 -5.73 -28.11
N ASP A 255 -21.11 -5.55 -28.66
CA ASP A 255 -20.59 -6.24 -29.85
C ASP A 255 -20.01 -7.64 -29.54
N GLY A 256 -20.10 -8.11 -28.29
CA GLY A 256 -19.66 -9.43 -27.86
C GLY A 256 -18.16 -9.58 -27.62
N ARG A 257 -17.38 -8.50 -27.71
CA ARG A 257 -15.93 -8.45 -27.48
C ARG A 257 -15.60 -8.09 -26.03
#